data_376133e85f93645c15e31189f97b49f7
#
_entry.id   376133e85f93645c15e31189f97b49f7
#
_cell.length_a   1.000
_cell.length_b   1.000
_cell.length_c   1.000
_cell.angle_alpha   90.00
_cell.angle_beta   90.00
_cell.angle_gamma   90.00
#
_symmetry.space_group_name_H-M   'P 1'
#
loop_
_entity.id
_entity.type
_entity.pdbx_description
1 polymer ?
#
loop_
_entity_poly.entity_id
_entity_poly.type
_entity_poly.pdbx_seq_one_letter_code
_entity_poly.pdbx_strand_id
1 'polypeptide(L)'
;MSQRLALHTWTLDVSPLADALRIAKATGWEGVELRRIDFKRAEEAGRPADSVLDQVRGSGLPVACVGVEFGWMWADGAEKTRLHTVFEEQARRAAALGCTTMMSPVDKGRGDVARAAAGVREVGDIAQRHGVRLAVEFNSQCDQINTLERVRDIMARAAHPACGLLLDTYHLGRSGATLKAVDDVAPSEIAYVQFSDPPRTGLEPGKALDRLPPGQGSYPFREFFAIMAAKGYAGFASYEAPNERTWKRDATEIAREAIEATRAVLPR
;
A
#
# COMPACT_ATOMS: atom_id res chain seq x y z
N MET A 1 0.61 21.40 6.98
CA MET A 1 -0.64 20.60 7.03
C MET A 1 -0.31 19.31 7.75
N SER A 2 -1.20 18.78 8.62
CA SER A 2 -0.99 17.49 9.27
C SER A 2 -1.08 16.35 8.25
N GLN A 3 -0.26 15.32 8.41
CA GLN A 3 -0.30 14.11 7.57
C GLN A 3 -1.65 13.40 7.72
N ARG A 4 -2.35 13.14 6.63
CA ARG A 4 -3.59 12.36 6.62
C ARG A 4 -3.28 10.87 6.83
N LEU A 5 -4.00 10.22 7.74
CA LEU A 5 -3.75 8.84 8.13
C LEU A 5 -4.87 7.90 7.68
N ALA A 6 -4.51 6.79 7.06
CA ALA A 6 -5.42 5.72 6.68
C ALA A 6 -5.07 4.41 7.39
N LEU A 7 -6.08 3.57 7.62
CA LEU A 7 -5.90 2.20 8.10
C LEU A 7 -6.02 1.22 6.92
N HIS A 8 -4.97 0.42 6.73
CA HIS A 8 -5.00 -0.66 5.75
C HIS A 8 -5.78 -1.86 6.30
N THR A 9 -6.72 -2.39 5.54
CA THR A 9 -7.61 -3.48 6.00
C THR A 9 -6.85 -4.76 6.41
N TRP A 10 -5.64 -4.97 5.89
CA TRP A 10 -4.81 -6.11 6.31
C TRP A 10 -4.36 -6.06 7.77
N THR A 11 -4.26 -4.88 8.35
CA THR A 11 -3.95 -4.71 9.78
C THR A 11 -4.98 -5.41 10.66
N LEU A 12 -6.24 -5.45 10.23
CA LEU A 12 -7.37 -6.09 10.92
C LEU A 12 -7.92 -7.30 10.13
N ASP A 13 -7.06 -8.11 9.54
CA ASP A 13 -7.39 -9.15 8.55
C ASP A 13 -8.46 -10.15 8.99
N VAL A 14 -8.54 -10.44 10.28
CA VAL A 14 -9.52 -11.38 10.87
C VAL A 14 -10.89 -10.75 11.13
N SER A 15 -10.99 -9.44 10.96
CA SER A 15 -12.26 -8.71 11.13
C SER A 15 -13.03 -8.66 9.81
N PRO A 16 -14.37 -8.83 9.83
CA PRO A 16 -15.19 -8.49 8.67
C PRO A 16 -14.96 -7.05 8.23
N LEU A 17 -15.03 -6.76 6.92
CA LEU A 17 -14.77 -5.42 6.40
C LEU A 17 -15.64 -4.34 7.07
N ALA A 18 -16.93 -4.61 7.29
CA ALA A 18 -17.84 -3.67 7.96
C ALA A 18 -17.34 -3.29 9.36
N ASP A 19 -16.80 -4.25 10.12
CA ASP A 19 -16.21 -3.99 11.42
C ASP A 19 -14.90 -3.22 11.33
N ALA A 20 -14.03 -3.59 10.39
CA ALA A 20 -12.78 -2.85 10.16
C ALA A 20 -13.04 -1.38 9.82
N LEU A 21 -14.04 -1.08 8.98
CA LEU A 21 -14.45 0.28 8.65
C LEU A 21 -15.00 1.03 9.87
N ARG A 22 -15.87 0.39 10.65
CA ARG A 22 -16.43 0.96 11.88
C ARG A 22 -15.33 1.25 12.90
N ILE A 23 -14.40 0.33 13.10
CA ILE A 23 -13.26 0.47 14.01
C ILE A 23 -12.35 1.61 13.55
N ALA A 24 -11.98 1.66 12.28
CA ALA A 24 -11.15 2.73 11.73
C ALA A 24 -11.74 4.10 12.04
N LYS A 25 -13.05 4.29 11.78
CA LYS A 25 -13.76 5.54 12.08
C LYS A 25 -13.79 5.85 13.57
N ALA A 26 -14.12 4.87 14.41
CA ALA A 26 -14.26 5.05 15.86
C ALA A 26 -12.94 5.35 16.56
N THR A 27 -11.80 4.90 16.00
CA THR A 27 -10.47 5.14 16.54
C THR A 27 -9.79 6.38 15.95
N GLY A 28 -10.42 7.06 14.98
CA GLY A 28 -9.97 8.35 14.46
C GLY A 28 -8.99 8.28 13.30
N TRP A 29 -9.02 7.19 12.53
CA TRP A 29 -8.41 7.13 11.20
C TRP A 29 -9.21 7.97 10.21
N GLU A 30 -8.52 8.68 9.32
CA GLU A 30 -9.12 9.64 8.40
C GLU A 30 -9.51 9.00 7.06
N GLY A 31 -9.04 7.78 6.81
CA GLY A 31 -9.36 7.01 5.62
C GLY A 31 -9.06 5.53 5.80
N VAL A 32 -9.35 4.76 4.76
CA VAL A 32 -9.03 3.33 4.69
C VAL A 32 -8.33 3.00 3.39
N GLU A 33 -7.48 2.00 3.44
CA GLU A 33 -6.93 1.34 2.27
C GLU A 33 -7.56 -0.03 2.11
N LEU A 34 -8.08 -0.29 0.92
CA LEU A 34 -8.75 -1.54 0.57
C LEU A 34 -7.82 -2.47 -0.20
N ARG A 35 -7.95 -3.75 0.03
CA ARG A 35 -7.26 -4.79 -0.74
C ARG A 35 -8.18 -5.42 -1.77
N ARG A 36 -7.61 -6.01 -2.82
CA ARG A 36 -8.38 -6.85 -3.74
C ARG A 36 -9.13 -7.98 -3.02
N ILE A 37 -8.54 -8.57 -1.97
CA ILE A 37 -9.15 -9.65 -1.18
C ILE A 37 -10.45 -9.21 -0.49
N ASP A 38 -10.63 -7.93 -0.18
CA ASP A 38 -11.86 -7.44 0.46
C ASP A 38 -13.06 -7.59 -0.49
N PHE A 39 -12.84 -7.38 -1.80
CA PHE A 39 -13.84 -7.60 -2.84
C PHE A 39 -14.07 -9.10 -3.06
N LYS A 40 -12.99 -9.89 -3.14
CA LYS A 40 -13.08 -11.34 -3.31
C LYS A 40 -13.83 -12.03 -2.16
N ARG A 41 -13.59 -11.60 -0.92
CA ARG A 41 -14.32 -12.11 0.25
C ARG A 41 -15.83 -11.84 0.17
N ALA A 42 -16.27 -10.77 -0.47
CA ALA A 42 -17.69 -10.55 -0.72
C ALA A 42 -18.25 -11.60 -1.69
N GLU A 43 -17.53 -11.92 -2.77
CA GLU A 43 -17.90 -12.96 -3.73
C GLU A 43 -17.94 -14.35 -3.07
N GLU A 44 -16.92 -14.69 -2.28
CA GLU A 44 -16.86 -15.94 -1.52
C GLU A 44 -18.03 -16.08 -0.51
N ALA A 45 -18.54 -14.95 -0.02
CA ALA A 45 -19.74 -14.89 0.83
C ALA A 45 -21.06 -14.83 0.03
N GLY A 46 -21.05 -15.08 -1.28
CA GLY A 46 -22.22 -15.09 -2.15
C GLY A 46 -22.80 -13.70 -2.45
N ARG A 47 -22.04 -12.64 -2.24
CA ARG A 47 -22.44 -11.25 -2.55
C ARG A 47 -21.68 -10.73 -3.77
N PRO A 48 -22.25 -9.83 -4.57
CA PRO A 48 -21.49 -9.16 -5.62
C PRO A 48 -20.26 -8.44 -5.05
N ALA A 49 -19.12 -8.52 -5.71
CA ALA A 49 -17.92 -7.80 -5.29
C ALA A 49 -18.18 -6.29 -5.08
N ASP A 50 -18.96 -5.70 -5.95
CA ASP A 50 -19.32 -4.28 -5.90
C ASP A 50 -20.20 -3.91 -4.68
N SER A 51 -20.74 -4.88 -3.92
CA SER A 51 -21.38 -4.62 -2.62
C SER A 51 -20.42 -4.01 -1.60
N VAL A 52 -19.11 -4.18 -1.79
CA VAL A 52 -18.07 -3.52 -1.00
C VAL A 52 -18.13 -1.99 -1.17
N LEU A 53 -18.46 -1.49 -2.37
CA LEU A 53 -18.58 -0.05 -2.64
C LEU A 53 -19.62 0.60 -1.74
N ASP A 54 -20.77 -0.07 -1.55
CA ASP A 54 -21.86 0.44 -0.70
C ASP A 54 -21.49 0.39 0.78
N GLN A 55 -20.80 -0.65 1.23
CA GLN A 55 -20.28 -0.72 2.61
C GLN A 55 -19.30 0.43 2.90
N VAL A 56 -18.37 0.68 1.98
CA VAL A 56 -17.38 1.74 2.13
C VAL A 56 -18.05 3.12 2.12
N ARG A 57 -18.95 3.38 1.17
CA ARG A 57 -19.73 4.63 1.13
C ARG A 57 -20.54 4.84 2.40
N GLY A 58 -21.20 3.80 2.90
CA GLY A 58 -21.98 3.82 4.13
C GLY A 58 -21.14 4.13 5.38
N SER A 59 -19.85 3.79 5.38
CA SER A 59 -18.93 4.14 6.49
C SER A 59 -18.64 5.64 6.56
N GLY A 60 -18.71 6.33 5.44
CA GLY A 60 -18.31 7.73 5.30
C GLY A 60 -16.80 7.98 5.40
N LEU A 61 -15.97 6.93 5.36
CA LEU A 61 -14.52 7.07 5.32
C LEU A 61 -14.05 7.24 3.87
N PRO A 62 -13.18 8.21 3.58
CA PRO A 62 -12.47 8.28 2.31
C PRO A 62 -11.62 7.03 2.06
N VAL A 63 -11.53 6.61 0.80
CA VAL A 63 -10.60 5.54 0.39
C VAL A 63 -9.27 6.17 0.00
N ALA A 64 -8.22 5.78 0.71
CA ALA A 64 -6.87 6.27 0.49
C ALA A 64 -6.20 5.61 -0.72
N CYS A 65 -6.44 4.30 -0.87
CA CYS A 65 -5.86 3.48 -1.92
C CYS A 65 -6.67 2.19 -2.12
N VAL A 66 -6.60 1.61 -3.32
CA VAL A 66 -7.14 0.29 -3.63
C VAL A 66 -6.02 -0.62 -4.14
N GLY A 67 -5.77 -1.72 -3.45
CA GLY A 67 -4.76 -2.70 -3.82
C GLY A 67 -5.17 -3.57 -5.00
N VAL A 68 -4.19 -3.92 -5.84
CA VAL A 68 -4.33 -4.81 -6.99
C VAL A 68 -3.43 -6.04 -6.81
N GLU A 69 -3.67 -7.08 -7.60
CA GLU A 69 -2.88 -8.30 -7.64
C GLU A 69 -1.50 -8.06 -8.27
N PHE A 70 -0.47 -8.73 -7.77
CA PHE A 70 0.85 -8.82 -8.39
C PHE A 70 0.91 -9.94 -9.45
N GLY A 71 2.05 -10.13 -10.12
CA GLY A 71 2.26 -11.16 -11.15
C GLY A 71 2.22 -10.61 -12.58
N TRP A 72 1.99 -9.33 -12.73
CA TRP A 72 1.75 -8.67 -14.02
C TRP A 72 3.01 -8.18 -14.75
N MET A 73 4.11 -7.97 -14.05
CA MET A 73 5.29 -7.34 -14.62
C MET A 73 5.91 -8.16 -15.77
N TRP A 74 5.90 -9.48 -15.60
CA TRP A 74 6.46 -10.40 -16.58
C TRP A 74 5.41 -11.32 -17.22
N ALA A 75 4.14 -11.13 -16.89
CA ALA A 75 3.07 -11.92 -17.47
C ALA A 75 2.99 -11.79 -18.99
N ASP A 76 2.61 -12.88 -19.64
CA ASP A 76 2.31 -12.95 -21.07
C ASP A 76 1.03 -13.74 -21.34
N GLY A 77 0.64 -13.82 -22.62
CA GLY A 77 -0.50 -14.62 -23.07
C GLY A 77 -1.78 -14.42 -22.27
N ALA A 78 -2.42 -15.53 -21.91
CA ALA A 78 -3.70 -15.55 -21.21
C ALA A 78 -3.62 -14.96 -19.80
N GLU A 79 -2.51 -15.19 -19.10
CA GLU A 79 -2.32 -14.65 -17.73
C GLU A 79 -2.19 -13.12 -17.74
N LYS A 80 -1.47 -12.56 -18.70
CA LYS A 80 -1.42 -11.10 -18.89
C LYS A 80 -2.83 -10.54 -19.10
N THR A 81 -3.62 -11.15 -19.98
CA THR A 81 -4.98 -10.71 -20.25
C THR A 81 -5.85 -10.77 -18.99
N ARG A 82 -5.76 -11.85 -18.22
CA ARG A 82 -6.46 -11.99 -16.94
C ARG A 82 -6.09 -10.88 -15.95
N LEU A 83 -4.80 -10.64 -15.78
CA LEU A 83 -4.31 -9.61 -14.84
C LEU A 83 -4.69 -8.20 -15.27
N HIS A 84 -4.66 -7.90 -16.58
CA HIS A 84 -5.13 -6.61 -17.09
C HIS A 84 -6.64 -6.42 -16.82
N THR A 85 -7.45 -7.47 -16.94
CA THR A 85 -8.87 -7.42 -16.56
C THR A 85 -9.02 -7.09 -15.07
N VAL A 86 -8.23 -7.72 -14.21
CA VAL A 86 -8.23 -7.42 -12.76
C VAL A 86 -7.83 -5.96 -12.49
N PHE A 87 -6.82 -5.43 -13.20
CA PHE A 87 -6.45 -4.01 -13.09
C PHE A 87 -7.60 -3.09 -13.50
N GLU A 88 -8.25 -3.38 -14.62
CA GLU A 88 -9.39 -2.61 -15.13
C GLU A 88 -10.54 -2.57 -14.11
N GLU A 89 -10.88 -3.72 -13.52
CA GLU A 89 -11.93 -3.82 -12.49
C GLU A 89 -11.58 -3.01 -11.24
N GLN A 90 -10.35 -3.13 -10.74
CA GLN A 90 -9.94 -2.40 -9.53
C GLN A 90 -9.81 -0.90 -9.79
N ALA A 91 -9.37 -0.48 -10.97
CA ALA A 91 -9.32 0.93 -11.36
C ALA A 91 -10.74 1.54 -11.43
N ARG A 92 -11.70 0.82 -12.00
CA ARG A 92 -13.12 1.19 -12.02
C ARG A 92 -13.68 1.33 -10.59
N ARG A 93 -13.37 0.36 -9.69
CA ARG A 93 -13.81 0.38 -8.30
C ARG A 93 -13.20 1.54 -7.53
N ALA A 94 -11.90 1.80 -7.71
CA ALA A 94 -11.22 2.96 -7.12
C ALA A 94 -11.91 4.26 -7.55
N ALA A 95 -12.10 4.47 -8.86
CA ALA A 95 -12.77 5.63 -9.40
C ALA A 95 -14.21 5.78 -8.86
N ALA A 96 -14.97 4.68 -8.76
CA ALA A 96 -16.33 4.66 -8.21
C ALA A 96 -16.39 5.05 -6.72
N LEU A 97 -15.29 4.89 -5.99
CA LEU A 97 -15.13 5.31 -4.58
C LEU A 97 -14.53 6.72 -4.44
N GLY A 98 -14.26 7.42 -5.54
CA GLY A 98 -13.56 8.70 -5.52
C GLY A 98 -12.09 8.58 -5.09
N CYS A 99 -11.53 7.37 -5.15
CA CYS A 99 -10.13 7.11 -4.87
C CYS A 99 -9.29 7.33 -6.12
N THR A 100 -8.24 8.12 -6.00
CA THR A 100 -7.33 8.46 -7.11
C THR A 100 -6.03 7.66 -7.10
N THR A 101 -5.90 6.68 -6.20
CA THR A 101 -4.67 5.91 -6.02
C THR A 101 -4.97 4.41 -6.01
N MET A 102 -4.23 3.67 -6.80
CA MET A 102 -4.13 2.21 -6.73
C MET A 102 -2.72 1.83 -6.33
N MET A 103 -2.55 0.67 -5.71
CA MET A 103 -1.21 0.13 -5.45
C MET A 103 -1.09 -1.32 -5.89
N SER A 104 0.10 -1.70 -6.29
CA SER A 104 0.49 -3.09 -6.51
C SER A 104 1.92 -3.31 -6.04
N PRO A 105 2.18 -4.40 -5.29
CA PRO A 105 3.55 -4.82 -5.07
C PRO A 105 4.15 -5.35 -6.39
N VAL A 106 5.48 -5.33 -6.45
CA VAL A 106 6.23 -5.96 -7.55
C VAL A 106 6.12 -7.49 -7.50
N ASP A 107 6.40 -8.13 -8.62
CA ASP A 107 6.41 -9.58 -8.73
C ASP A 107 7.56 -10.20 -7.91
N LYS A 108 7.32 -11.38 -7.34
CA LYS A 108 8.27 -12.02 -6.40
C LYS A 108 9.52 -12.57 -7.07
N GLY A 109 9.41 -13.06 -8.29
CA GLY A 109 10.46 -13.77 -9.00
C GLY A 109 11.49 -12.87 -9.69
N ARG A 110 12.08 -13.40 -10.76
CA ARG A 110 13.06 -12.73 -11.61
C ARG A 110 12.56 -12.69 -13.04
N GLY A 111 12.94 -11.63 -13.76
CA GLY A 111 12.60 -11.47 -15.16
C GLY A 111 13.39 -10.35 -15.82
N ASP A 112 13.09 -10.13 -17.08
CA ASP A 112 13.72 -9.06 -17.86
C ASP A 112 13.24 -7.68 -17.39
N VAL A 113 14.18 -6.76 -17.15
CA VAL A 113 13.90 -5.42 -16.63
C VAL A 113 13.16 -4.55 -17.67
N ALA A 114 13.48 -4.72 -18.96
CA ALA A 114 12.79 -3.97 -20.01
C ALA A 114 11.34 -4.45 -20.15
N ARG A 115 11.07 -5.76 -19.97
CA ARG A 115 9.72 -6.30 -19.92
C ARG A 115 8.95 -5.79 -18.69
N ALA A 116 9.60 -5.74 -17.52
CA ALA A 116 9.00 -5.17 -16.32
C ALA A 116 8.58 -3.70 -16.54
N ALA A 117 9.47 -2.89 -17.13
CA ALA A 117 9.17 -1.50 -17.47
C ALA A 117 8.03 -1.37 -18.50
N ALA A 118 7.97 -2.28 -19.48
CA ALA A 118 6.84 -2.35 -20.40
C ALA A 118 5.54 -2.72 -19.68
N GLY A 119 5.58 -3.68 -18.74
CA GLY A 119 4.44 -4.03 -17.88
C GLY A 119 3.93 -2.85 -17.10
N VAL A 120 4.82 -2.05 -16.49
CA VAL A 120 4.42 -0.80 -15.79
C VAL A 120 3.69 0.15 -16.73
N ARG A 121 4.15 0.33 -17.97
CA ARG A 121 3.46 1.17 -18.95
C ARG A 121 2.06 0.65 -19.26
N GLU A 122 1.94 -0.65 -19.51
CA GLU A 122 0.68 -1.29 -19.86
C GLU A 122 -0.40 -1.13 -18.77
N VAL A 123 -0.03 -1.37 -17.50
CA VAL A 123 -0.97 -1.17 -16.37
C VAL A 123 -1.13 0.32 -16.03
N GLY A 124 -0.14 1.14 -16.31
CA GLY A 124 -0.22 2.60 -16.22
C GLY A 124 -1.25 3.19 -17.16
N ASP A 125 -1.31 2.69 -18.41
CA ASP A 125 -2.36 3.07 -19.37
C ASP A 125 -3.76 2.74 -18.84
N ILE A 126 -3.92 1.60 -18.15
CA ILE A 126 -5.18 1.24 -17.50
C ILE A 126 -5.52 2.25 -16.40
N ALA A 127 -4.59 2.50 -15.49
CA ALA A 127 -4.78 3.46 -14.42
C ALA A 127 -5.16 4.86 -14.96
N GLN A 128 -4.48 5.32 -15.99
CA GLN A 128 -4.72 6.61 -16.62
C GLN A 128 -6.12 6.74 -17.22
N ARG A 129 -6.63 5.68 -17.88
CA ARG A 129 -7.99 5.68 -18.44
C ARG A 129 -9.07 5.88 -17.39
N HIS A 130 -8.82 5.44 -16.16
CA HIS A 130 -9.75 5.59 -15.03
C HIS A 130 -9.47 6.82 -14.15
N GLY A 131 -8.50 7.65 -14.51
CA GLY A 131 -8.12 8.83 -13.71
C GLY A 131 -7.49 8.50 -12.37
N VAL A 132 -6.88 7.31 -12.23
CA VAL A 132 -6.18 6.88 -11.03
C VAL A 132 -4.67 6.79 -11.28
N ARG A 133 -3.88 6.93 -10.22
CA ARG A 133 -2.42 6.78 -10.26
C ARG A 133 -2.03 5.44 -9.63
N LEU A 134 -1.18 4.67 -10.30
CA LEU A 134 -0.62 3.43 -9.78
C LEU A 134 0.64 3.71 -8.96
N ALA A 135 0.63 3.30 -7.71
CA ALA A 135 1.78 3.27 -6.81
C ALA A 135 2.41 1.87 -6.84
N VAL A 136 3.64 1.76 -7.30
CA VAL A 136 4.37 0.49 -7.40
C VAL A 136 5.26 0.33 -6.18
N GLU A 137 5.02 -0.73 -5.41
CA GLU A 137 5.75 -1.06 -4.20
C GLU A 137 6.86 -2.06 -4.49
N PHE A 138 8.12 -1.75 -4.16
CA PHE A 138 9.14 -2.80 -4.09
C PHE A 138 8.91 -3.67 -2.83
N ASN A 139 9.29 -4.93 -2.92
CA ASN A 139 9.15 -5.82 -1.77
C ASN A 139 10.53 -6.37 -1.37
N SER A 140 10.98 -6.03 -0.17
CA SER A 140 12.29 -6.42 0.37
C SER A 140 12.54 -7.94 0.41
N GLN A 141 11.49 -8.75 0.19
CA GLN A 141 11.55 -10.20 0.17
C GLN A 141 11.44 -10.79 -1.25
N CYS A 142 11.41 -9.95 -2.29
CA CYS A 142 11.45 -10.41 -3.67
C CYS A 142 12.88 -10.77 -4.10
N ASP A 143 12.99 -11.61 -5.11
CA ASP A 143 14.28 -12.09 -5.58
C ASP A 143 15.07 -11.03 -6.37
N GLN A 144 14.37 -10.09 -7.02
CA GLN A 144 14.98 -9.11 -7.90
C GLN A 144 14.66 -7.69 -7.53
N ILE A 145 13.38 -7.30 -7.39
CA ILE A 145 12.98 -5.92 -7.15
C ILE A 145 12.77 -5.75 -5.65
N ASN A 146 13.84 -5.84 -4.89
CA ASN A 146 13.85 -5.88 -3.42
C ASN A 146 14.51 -4.67 -2.75
N THR A 147 14.83 -3.63 -3.51
CA THR A 147 15.33 -2.36 -2.99
C THR A 147 14.68 -1.17 -3.69
N LEU A 148 14.73 0.00 -3.03
CA LEU A 148 14.23 1.25 -3.59
C LEU A 148 14.90 1.60 -4.92
N GLU A 149 16.21 1.40 -5.04
CA GLU A 149 16.96 1.73 -6.26
C GLU A 149 16.50 0.89 -7.44
N ARG A 150 16.20 -0.40 -7.21
CA ARG A 150 15.78 -1.31 -8.28
C ARG A 150 14.39 -0.98 -8.82
N VAL A 151 13.43 -0.66 -7.95
CA VAL A 151 12.11 -0.22 -8.41
C VAL A 151 12.21 1.14 -9.10
N ARG A 152 13.06 2.06 -8.61
CA ARG A 152 13.28 3.37 -9.28
C ARG A 152 13.85 3.21 -10.67
N ASP A 153 14.80 2.29 -10.92
CA ASP A 153 15.30 2.03 -12.27
C ASP A 153 14.21 1.56 -13.22
N ILE A 154 13.32 0.66 -12.78
CA ILE A 154 12.18 0.21 -13.57
C ILE A 154 11.21 1.35 -13.86
N MET A 155 10.88 2.14 -12.84
CA MET A 155 9.97 3.27 -12.99
C MET A 155 10.52 4.34 -13.92
N ALA A 156 11.83 4.63 -13.84
CA ALA A 156 12.51 5.55 -14.76
C ALA A 156 12.48 5.06 -16.21
N ARG A 157 12.66 3.75 -16.43
CA ARG A 157 12.55 3.14 -17.78
C ARG A 157 11.11 3.10 -18.29
N ALA A 158 10.15 2.93 -17.40
CA ALA A 158 8.74 2.99 -17.76
C ALA A 158 8.31 4.41 -18.14
N ALA A 159 8.76 5.41 -17.39
CA ALA A 159 8.50 6.83 -17.56
C ALA A 159 7.01 7.16 -17.82
N HIS A 160 6.11 6.51 -17.08
CA HIS A 160 4.67 6.64 -17.26
C HIS A 160 4.06 7.64 -16.29
N PRO A 161 3.31 8.68 -16.75
CA PRO A 161 2.83 9.77 -15.88
C PRO A 161 1.82 9.31 -14.83
N ALA A 162 1.03 8.27 -15.10
CA ALA A 162 0.08 7.72 -14.14
C ALA A 162 0.70 6.68 -13.18
N CYS A 163 2.03 6.50 -13.18
CA CYS A 163 2.72 5.58 -12.28
C CYS A 163 3.68 6.33 -11.37
N GLY A 164 3.91 5.80 -10.18
CA GLY A 164 4.87 6.34 -9.22
C GLY A 164 5.24 5.30 -8.17
N LEU A 165 6.11 5.69 -7.25
CA LEU A 165 6.60 4.83 -6.19
C LEU A 165 5.60 4.77 -5.02
N LEU A 166 5.46 3.60 -4.44
CA LEU A 166 4.98 3.43 -3.09
C LEU A 166 6.19 3.29 -2.16
N LEU A 167 6.25 4.13 -1.14
CA LEU A 167 7.26 4.08 -0.10
C LEU A 167 6.65 3.41 1.14
N ASP A 168 6.98 2.15 1.39
CA ASP A 168 6.61 1.44 2.62
C ASP A 168 7.81 1.36 3.56
N THR A 169 7.66 1.93 4.77
CA THR A 169 8.74 1.98 5.77
C THR A 169 9.19 0.60 6.23
N TYR A 170 8.31 -0.41 6.21
CA TYR A 170 8.69 -1.78 6.52
C TYR A 170 9.67 -2.34 5.49
N HIS A 171 9.39 -2.16 4.21
CA HIS A 171 10.27 -2.62 3.14
C HIS A 171 11.53 -1.77 3.02
N LEU A 172 11.44 -0.46 3.25
CA LEU A 172 12.61 0.43 3.34
C LEU A 172 13.55 -0.01 4.48
N GLY A 173 13.02 -0.24 5.67
CA GLY A 173 13.81 -0.69 6.82
C GLY A 173 14.45 -2.06 6.60
N ARG A 174 13.70 -3.03 6.07
CA ARG A 174 14.20 -4.39 5.80
C ARG A 174 15.25 -4.46 4.69
N SER A 175 15.16 -3.60 3.70
CA SER A 175 16.15 -3.52 2.61
C SER A 175 17.41 -2.73 2.98
N GLY A 176 17.43 -2.11 4.17
CA GLY A 176 18.53 -1.24 4.59
C GLY A 176 18.58 0.10 3.87
N ALA A 177 17.47 0.54 3.27
CA ALA A 177 17.40 1.85 2.63
C ALA A 177 17.67 2.97 3.65
N THR A 178 18.59 3.88 3.31
CA THR A 178 18.91 5.01 4.16
C THR A 178 17.87 6.12 4.02
N LEU A 179 17.74 6.97 5.05
CA LEU A 179 16.90 8.18 4.93
C LEU A 179 17.36 9.10 3.80
N LYS A 180 18.68 9.13 3.51
CA LYS A 180 19.18 9.87 2.35
C LYS A 180 18.62 9.33 1.04
N ALA A 181 18.56 8.00 0.86
CA ALA A 181 17.99 7.42 -0.34
C ALA A 181 16.49 7.77 -0.50
N VAL A 182 15.74 7.87 0.62
CA VAL A 182 14.35 8.35 0.62
C VAL A 182 14.28 9.85 0.29
N ASP A 183 15.22 10.65 0.81
CA ASP A 183 15.28 12.08 0.52
C ASP A 183 15.69 12.37 -0.93
N ASP A 184 16.45 11.50 -1.55
CA ASP A 184 16.81 11.58 -2.98
C ASP A 184 15.67 11.23 -3.95
N VAL A 185 14.51 10.73 -3.45
CA VAL A 185 13.31 10.52 -4.28
C VAL A 185 12.63 11.85 -4.54
N ALA A 186 12.44 12.21 -5.81
CA ALA A 186 11.75 13.46 -6.14
C ALA A 186 10.27 13.42 -5.70
N PRO A 187 9.67 14.55 -5.25
CA PRO A 187 8.26 14.57 -4.86
C PRO A 187 7.30 14.01 -5.93
N SER A 188 7.58 14.25 -7.20
CA SER A 188 6.79 13.76 -8.32
C SER A 188 6.86 12.24 -8.51
N GLU A 189 7.92 11.58 -8.04
CA GLU A 189 8.05 10.11 -8.07
C GLU A 189 7.15 9.44 -7.03
N ILE A 190 6.81 10.12 -5.92
CA ILE A 190 6.03 9.54 -4.82
C ILE A 190 4.54 9.53 -5.19
N ALA A 191 3.97 8.35 -5.32
CA ALA A 191 2.55 8.17 -5.55
C ALA A 191 1.79 7.87 -4.25
N TYR A 192 2.38 7.10 -3.35
CA TYR A 192 1.74 6.69 -2.11
C TYR A 192 2.75 6.35 -1.00
N VAL A 193 2.27 6.39 0.24
CA VAL A 193 3.06 6.04 1.43
C VAL A 193 2.30 5.01 2.26
N GLN A 194 2.97 3.89 2.55
CA GLN A 194 2.56 2.94 3.57
C GLN A 194 3.59 2.92 4.70
N PHE A 195 3.15 2.56 5.89
CA PHE A 195 4.06 2.52 7.02
C PHE A 195 3.68 1.47 8.06
N SER A 196 4.69 0.85 8.60
CA SER A 196 4.72 0.03 9.81
C SER A 196 6.18 -0.17 10.21
N ASP A 197 6.41 -0.54 11.45
CA ASP A 197 7.75 -0.67 12.00
C ASP A 197 8.29 -2.08 11.84
N PRO A 198 9.44 -2.30 11.18
CA PRO A 198 10.07 -3.60 11.15
C PRO A 198 10.64 -3.93 12.56
N PRO A 199 10.51 -5.17 13.02
CA PRO A 199 11.13 -5.61 14.25
C PRO A 199 12.63 -5.37 14.27
N ARG A 200 13.21 -5.13 15.47
CA ARG A 200 14.66 -4.93 15.62
C ARG A 200 15.48 -6.19 15.35
N THR A 201 14.87 -7.34 15.53
CA THR A 201 15.50 -8.66 15.38
C THR A 201 14.50 -9.66 14.80
N GLY A 202 15.00 -10.82 14.34
CA GLY A 202 14.13 -11.89 13.84
C GLY A 202 13.55 -11.61 12.45
N LEU A 203 14.22 -10.78 11.64
CA LEU A 203 13.85 -10.49 10.25
C LEU A 203 14.13 -11.71 9.36
N GLU A 204 13.36 -12.77 9.55
CA GLU A 204 13.54 -13.99 8.76
C GLU A 204 13.03 -13.80 7.32
N PRO A 205 13.72 -14.37 6.31
CA PRO A 205 13.21 -14.39 4.94
C PRO A 205 11.83 -15.03 4.85
N GLY A 206 10.94 -14.42 4.06
CA GLY A 206 9.57 -14.94 3.88
C GLY A 206 8.58 -14.59 5.00
N LYS A 207 9.03 -14.03 6.14
CA LYS A 207 8.14 -13.49 7.18
C LYS A 207 7.81 -12.04 6.92
N ALA A 208 6.52 -11.74 6.80
CA ALA A 208 5.98 -10.39 6.61
C ALA A 208 4.83 -10.07 7.59
N LEU A 209 4.46 -11.03 8.45
CA LEU A 209 3.34 -10.92 9.39
C LEU A 209 3.82 -10.63 10.81
N ASP A 210 4.80 -9.73 10.93
CA ASP A 210 5.48 -9.37 12.18
C ASP A 210 5.60 -7.84 12.35
N ARG A 211 4.87 -7.08 11.55
CA ARG A 211 4.93 -5.62 11.51
C ARG A 211 4.39 -5.00 12.80
N LEU A 212 5.01 -3.93 13.25
CA LEU A 212 4.75 -3.28 14.53
C LEU A 212 4.23 -1.85 14.35
N PRO A 213 3.56 -1.28 15.37
CA PRO A 213 3.28 0.16 15.41
C PRO A 213 4.57 0.99 15.43
N PRO A 214 4.52 2.24 14.91
CA PRO A 214 5.67 3.16 14.92
C PRO A 214 6.30 3.34 16.31
N GLY A 215 7.64 3.26 16.36
CA GLY A 215 8.41 3.39 17.59
C GLY A 215 8.61 2.10 18.40
N GLN A 216 7.97 1.01 17.99
CA GLN A 216 8.17 -0.31 18.62
C GLN A 216 9.25 -1.15 17.93
N GLY A 217 9.66 -0.78 16.73
CA GLY A 217 10.69 -1.43 15.94
C GLY A 217 11.95 -0.58 15.79
N SER A 218 12.52 -0.55 14.58
CA SER A 218 13.82 0.06 14.29
C SER A 218 13.77 1.24 13.32
N TYR A 219 12.62 1.55 12.70
CA TYR A 219 12.57 2.56 11.65
C TYR A 219 12.52 3.99 12.20
N PRO A 220 13.26 4.95 11.64
CA PRO A 220 13.34 6.33 12.12
C PRO A 220 12.15 7.18 11.61
N PHE A 221 10.96 6.97 12.18
CA PHE A 221 9.70 7.57 11.71
C PHE A 221 9.68 9.09 11.76
N ARG A 222 10.24 9.72 12.79
CA ARG A 222 10.22 11.19 12.93
C ARG A 222 10.93 11.84 11.76
N GLU A 223 12.08 11.31 11.40
CA GLU A 223 12.89 11.77 10.28
C GLU A 223 12.21 11.46 8.94
N PHE A 224 11.64 10.26 8.80
CA PHE A 224 10.89 9.89 7.60
C PHE A 224 9.71 10.84 7.35
N PHE A 225 8.85 11.06 8.34
CA PHE A 225 7.71 11.96 8.19
C PHE A 225 8.14 13.43 8.03
N ALA A 226 9.27 13.83 8.60
CA ALA A 226 9.84 15.15 8.34
C ALA A 226 10.28 15.31 6.88
N ILE A 227 10.90 14.28 6.28
CA ILE A 227 11.23 14.25 4.84
C ILE A 227 9.95 14.34 4.00
N MET A 228 8.90 13.56 4.31
CA MET A 228 7.63 13.62 3.57
C MET A 228 6.98 15.01 3.66
N ALA A 229 7.01 15.62 4.83
CA ALA A 229 6.51 16.98 5.02
C ALA A 229 7.32 18.03 4.23
N ALA A 230 8.66 17.93 4.26
CA ALA A 230 9.56 18.82 3.50
C ALA A 230 9.35 18.69 1.98
N LYS A 231 8.99 17.49 1.51
CA LYS A 231 8.64 17.22 0.11
C LYS A 231 7.23 17.71 -0.26
N GLY A 232 6.44 18.19 0.69
CA GLY A 232 5.05 18.61 0.45
C GLY A 232 4.11 17.44 0.16
N TYR A 233 4.42 16.23 0.64
CA TYR A 233 3.52 15.09 0.44
C TYR A 233 2.20 15.32 1.18
N ALA A 234 1.11 15.45 0.45
CA ALA A 234 -0.23 15.72 0.96
C ALA A 234 -1.21 14.53 0.84
N GLY A 235 -0.72 13.39 0.33
CA GLY A 235 -1.47 12.14 0.24
C GLY A 235 -1.73 11.49 1.60
N PHE A 236 -2.45 10.39 1.61
CA PHE A 236 -2.56 9.57 2.79
C PHE A 236 -1.27 8.80 3.06
N ALA A 237 -0.90 8.67 4.34
CA ALA A 237 -0.02 7.62 4.81
C ALA A 237 -0.88 6.52 5.43
N SER A 238 -0.72 5.29 4.94
CA SER A 238 -1.54 4.15 5.36
C SER A 238 -0.78 3.21 6.28
N TYR A 239 -1.38 2.92 7.42
CA TYR A 239 -0.83 1.97 8.37
C TYR A 239 -1.13 0.54 7.94
N GLU A 240 -0.11 -0.16 7.45
CA GLU A 240 -0.16 -1.55 7.01
C GLU A 240 0.69 -2.44 7.94
N ALA A 241 0.06 -3.03 8.94
CA ALA A 241 0.77 -3.85 9.92
C ALA A 241 0.12 -5.22 10.14
N PRO A 242 0.15 -6.11 9.13
CA PRO A 242 -0.27 -7.48 9.34
C PRO A 242 0.63 -8.15 10.38
N ASN A 243 0.01 -8.72 11.43
CA ASN A 243 0.73 -9.39 12.50
C ASN A 243 -0.13 -10.48 13.15
N GLU A 244 0.27 -11.73 13.00
CA GLU A 244 -0.47 -12.88 13.52
C GLU A 244 -0.66 -12.86 15.05
N ARG A 245 0.21 -12.19 15.78
CA ARG A 245 0.10 -12.05 17.24
C ARG A 245 -0.97 -11.05 17.62
N THR A 246 -1.03 -9.92 16.91
CA THR A 246 -2.02 -8.88 17.16
C THR A 246 -3.43 -9.31 16.76
N TRP A 247 -3.58 -10.10 15.70
CA TRP A 247 -4.89 -10.61 15.26
C TRP A 247 -5.63 -11.48 16.28
N LYS A 248 -4.96 -11.87 17.38
CA LYS A 248 -5.57 -12.58 18.52
C LYS A 248 -6.13 -11.65 19.60
N ARG A 249 -5.97 -10.33 19.41
CA ARG A 249 -6.38 -9.29 20.35
C ARG A 249 -7.64 -8.58 19.84
N ASP A 250 -8.22 -7.72 20.67
CA ASP A 250 -9.33 -6.86 20.25
C ASP A 250 -8.91 -5.91 19.13
N ALA A 251 -9.65 -5.92 18.03
CA ALA A 251 -9.31 -5.14 16.84
C ALA A 251 -9.40 -3.62 17.07
N THR A 252 -10.26 -3.16 18.00
CA THR A 252 -10.38 -1.75 18.35
C THR A 252 -9.16 -1.27 19.14
N GLU A 253 -8.65 -2.11 20.03
CA GLU A 253 -7.39 -1.82 20.76
C GLU A 253 -6.22 -1.72 19.81
N ILE A 254 -6.09 -2.67 18.88
CA ILE A 254 -5.03 -2.66 17.85
C ILE A 254 -5.06 -1.35 17.05
N ALA A 255 -6.22 -0.97 16.55
CA ALA A 255 -6.38 0.24 15.75
C ALA A 255 -6.10 1.52 16.54
N ARG A 256 -6.50 1.55 17.83
CA ARG A 256 -6.26 2.70 18.74
C ARG A 256 -4.77 2.83 19.10
N GLU A 257 -4.13 1.76 19.52
CA GLU A 257 -2.69 1.75 19.82
C GLU A 257 -1.87 2.22 18.60
N ALA A 258 -2.23 1.74 17.42
CA ALA A 258 -1.54 2.10 16.19
C ALA A 258 -1.65 3.59 15.85
N ILE A 259 -2.85 4.19 15.94
CA ILE A 259 -3.00 5.61 15.61
C ILE A 259 -2.36 6.51 16.67
N GLU A 260 -2.39 6.13 17.95
CA GLU A 260 -1.72 6.85 19.03
C GLU A 260 -0.20 6.82 18.86
N ALA A 261 0.36 5.64 18.58
CA ALA A 261 1.77 5.47 18.28
C ALA A 261 2.20 6.28 17.04
N THR A 262 1.36 6.30 16.01
CA THR A 262 1.61 7.08 14.79
C THR A 262 1.65 8.58 15.09
N ARG A 263 0.65 9.09 15.79
CA ARG A 263 0.58 10.52 16.17
C ARG A 263 1.77 10.98 17.02
N ALA A 264 2.35 10.07 17.82
CA ALA A 264 3.52 10.38 18.65
C ALA A 264 4.82 10.59 17.85
N VAL A 265 4.87 10.10 16.61
CA VAL A 265 6.06 10.21 15.74
C VAL A 265 5.89 11.22 14.59
N LEU A 266 4.70 11.77 14.40
CA LEU A 266 4.48 12.80 13.38
C LEU A 266 5.18 14.13 13.78
N PRO A 267 5.64 14.92 12.79
CA PRO A 267 6.10 16.29 13.03
C PRO A 267 5.00 17.12 13.72
N ARG A 268 5.41 17.96 14.68
CA ARG A 268 4.52 18.92 15.35
C ARG A 268 4.23 20.12 14.47
#